data_e918e9cacb5e4b803c9ac5b52f0e5589
#
_entry.id   e918e9cacb5e4b803c9ac5b52f0e5589
#
_cell.length_a   1.000
_cell.length_b   1.000
_cell.length_c   1.000
_cell.angle_alpha   90.00
_cell.angle_beta   90.00
_cell.angle_gamma   90.00
#
_symmetry.space_group_name_H-M   'P 1'
#
loop_
_entity.id
_entity.type
_entity.pdbx_description
1 polymer ?
#
loop_
_entity_poly.entity_id
_entity_poly.type
_entity_poly.pdbx_seq_one_letter_code
_entity_poly.pdbx_strand_id
1 'polypeptide(L)'
;MKKPWLCFAVAILLLLGSPSLESSPFEDSPAAAQEIAVDANAPAHPFPHFWEKMFGSGRAILSLRESYRNDLRETKRITGFEYVRFHAIFHDEVGVYDENKDGQPIYNFSYVDQIYDGLLENHVRPFIELSFMPKKLTADPDALHPFWYKQNVAPPKDWSKWEQLIGNFTRHLVDRYGIDEVAQWYFEVWNEPNIDFWASNPKEETYYELYDHAARAIKRVSPRLRVGGPATAQAAWVDRFLAHCKEKSVPVDFASTHVYGNDKAEDVFGTHEKIPRTQMVCRAVRKVHDQIASSPYPNTPLIWSEFNADYGNDRKVTDSAFMGPWMADTIRQCDGLTQMMSYWTFSDVFEEQGVVKTPFYGGFGLLAERGIPKAVFNDFALLHQLGDARLELNSDSALVTRRKDGSLAIATWNLFLPEETGSPKTFTFRFKNLRGAHSARITIVDREHGSPLPTWDKLGQPAFPSLQQIEAMRKAAALPAPQREEIKNGSLTLTLQPHALALIEIGK
;
A
#
# COMPACT_ATOMS: atom_id res chain seq x y z
N MET A 1 -47.81 9.34 -50.11
CA MET A 1 -48.95 10.14 -50.57
C MET A 1 -49.32 11.14 -49.52
N LYS A 2 -49.38 12.42 -49.95
CA LYS A 2 -50.02 13.59 -49.32
C LYS A 2 -49.27 14.28 -48.18
N LYS A 3 -48.49 15.31 -48.54
CA LYS A 3 -48.34 16.67 -47.94
C LYS A 3 -49.60 17.47 -48.17
N PRO A 4 -49.72 18.77 -47.78
CA PRO A 4 -49.22 19.61 -46.71
C PRO A 4 -50.36 20.46 -46.05
N TRP A 5 -50.04 21.36 -45.11
CA TRP A 5 -50.56 22.77 -45.15
C TRP A 5 -49.81 23.73 -44.22
N LEU A 6 -49.31 24.82 -44.83
CA LEU A 6 -48.76 26.02 -44.20
C LEU A 6 -49.87 26.84 -43.54
N CYS A 7 -49.54 27.55 -42.46
CA CYS A 7 -50.14 28.86 -42.15
C CYS A 7 -49.10 29.83 -41.58
N PHE A 8 -48.97 30.96 -42.27
CA PHE A 8 -48.20 32.15 -41.85
C PHE A 8 -48.95 32.89 -40.76
N ALA A 9 -48.22 33.48 -39.80
CA ALA A 9 -48.69 34.62 -39.02
C ALA A 9 -47.50 35.56 -38.73
N VAL A 10 -47.78 36.81 -38.96
CA VAL A 10 -46.92 37.98 -39.07
C VAL A 10 -46.36 38.42 -37.73
N ALA A 11 -45.09 38.83 -37.73
CA ALA A 11 -44.39 39.45 -36.63
C ALA A 11 -44.75 40.92 -36.45
N ILE A 12 -44.94 41.36 -35.19
CA ILE A 12 -44.87 42.76 -34.78
C ILE A 12 -43.64 42.93 -33.89
N LEU A 13 -42.66 43.71 -34.35
CA LEU A 13 -41.52 44.18 -33.57
C LEU A 13 -42.01 45.23 -32.52
N LEU A 14 -41.75 44.98 -31.25
CA LEU A 14 -41.67 46.02 -30.26
C LEU A 14 -40.26 46.05 -29.68
N LEU A 15 -39.52 47.10 -30.02
CA LEU A 15 -38.25 47.50 -29.46
C LEU A 15 -38.48 48.02 -28.02
N LEU A 16 -38.11 47.25 -27.02
CA LEU A 16 -37.92 47.76 -25.66
C LEU A 16 -36.42 47.52 -25.31
N GLY A 17 -35.71 48.62 -25.10
CA GLY A 17 -34.31 48.62 -24.68
C GLY A 17 -34.14 47.95 -23.32
N SER A 18 -33.29 46.95 -23.27
CA SER A 18 -32.82 46.34 -22.01
C SER A 18 -31.60 47.11 -21.52
N PRO A 19 -31.50 47.45 -20.23
CA PRO A 19 -30.27 47.98 -19.68
C PRO A 19 -29.21 46.85 -19.64
N SER A 20 -28.02 47.14 -20.18
CA SER A 20 -26.86 46.33 -20.07
C SER A 20 -26.48 46.21 -18.59
N LEU A 21 -26.70 45.02 -18.00
CA LEU A 21 -26.05 44.63 -16.78
C LEU A 21 -24.58 44.38 -17.10
N GLU A 22 -23.72 45.32 -16.74
CA GLU A 22 -22.28 45.08 -16.62
C GLU A 22 -22.07 43.95 -15.60
N SER A 23 -21.68 42.77 -16.08
CA SER A 23 -21.16 41.70 -15.24
C SER A 23 -19.82 42.16 -14.66
N SER A 24 -19.82 42.60 -13.42
CA SER A 24 -18.57 42.72 -12.65
C SER A 24 -17.82 41.40 -12.75
N PRO A 25 -16.51 41.42 -13.05
CA PRO A 25 -15.71 40.21 -12.89
C PRO A 25 -15.75 39.86 -11.39
N PHE A 26 -16.24 38.65 -11.07
CA PHE A 26 -15.98 38.07 -9.77
C PHE A 26 -14.46 37.94 -9.68
N GLU A 27 -13.82 38.87 -8.97
CA GLU A 27 -12.47 38.65 -8.45
C GLU A 27 -12.60 37.45 -7.48
N ASP A 28 -12.08 36.31 -7.89
CA ASP A 28 -11.85 35.19 -6.97
C ASP A 28 -10.95 35.71 -5.86
N SER A 29 -11.55 36.04 -4.73
CA SER A 29 -10.79 36.32 -3.51
C SER A 29 -9.93 35.09 -3.22
N PRO A 30 -8.61 35.25 -3.06
CA PRO A 30 -7.75 34.12 -2.79
C PRO A 30 -8.27 33.42 -1.53
N ALA A 31 -8.50 32.10 -1.62
CA ALA A 31 -8.99 31.31 -0.51
C ALA A 31 -8.10 31.60 0.72
N ALA A 32 -8.73 31.91 1.87
CA ALA A 32 -8.01 32.26 3.09
C ALA A 32 -6.97 31.17 3.42
N ALA A 33 -5.75 31.61 3.72
CA ALA A 33 -4.66 30.69 4.06
C ALA A 33 -5.05 29.86 5.30
N GLN A 34 -4.85 28.56 5.26
CA GLN A 34 -5.00 27.70 6.43
C GLN A 34 -3.84 27.93 7.39
N GLU A 35 -4.12 28.43 8.59
CA GLU A 35 -3.07 28.58 9.61
C GLU A 35 -2.84 27.24 10.34
N ILE A 36 -1.55 26.88 10.52
CA ILE A 36 -1.09 25.71 11.26
C ILE A 36 -0.11 26.20 12.33
N ALA A 37 -0.51 26.09 13.59
CA ALA A 37 0.34 26.46 14.73
C ALA A 37 1.23 25.26 15.11
N VAL A 38 2.54 25.44 14.99
CA VAL A 38 3.55 24.42 15.33
C VAL A 38 4.32 24.86 16.56
N ASP A 39 4.19 24.12 17.67
CA ASP A 39 5.01 24.32 18.86
C ASP A 39 6.17 23.31 18.85
N ALA A 40 7.40 23.80 18.70
CA ALA A 40 8.59 22.95 18.72
C ALA A 40 8.81 22.22 20.06
N ASN A 41 8.15 22.64 21.14
CA ASN A 41 8.17 21.99 22.44
C ASN A 41 6.90 21.19 22.75
N ALA A 42 5.99 21.01 21.79
CA ALA A 42 4.78 20.21 22.00
C ALA A 42 5.12 18.79 22.50
N PRO A 43 4.24 18.16 23.29
CA PRO A 43 4.36 16.75 23.62
C PRO A 43 4.55 15.90 22.37
N ALA A 44 5.32 14.83 22.52
CA ALA A 44 5.59 13.94 21.39
C ALA A 44 5.50 12.48 21.84
N HIS A 45 5.16 11.61 20.89
CA HIS A 45 5.19 10.17 21.08
C HIS A 45 6.08 9.47 20.04
N PRO A 46 6.53 8.23 20.29
CA PRO A 46 7.33 7.47 19.33
C PRO A 46 6.59 7.30 17.99
N PHE A 47 7.34 7.48 16.91
CA PHE A 47 6.81 7.38 15.55
C PHE A 47 7.64 6.40 14.70
N PRO A 48 7.33 5.10 14.75
CA PRO A 48 8.21 4.01 14.31
C PRO A 48 8.22 3.75 12.80
N HIS A 49 7.80 4.66 11.96
CA HIS A 49 7.76 4.52 10.49
C HIS A 49 7.12 3.20 10.01
N PHE A 50 5.98 2.84 10.59
CA PHE A 50 5.27 1.58 10.38
C PHE A 50 4.84 1.35 8.92
N TRP A 51 4.77 2.39 8.09
CA TRP A 51 4.28 2.40 6.71
C TRP A 51 5.32 1.99 5.66
N GLU A 52 6.60 1.95 6.00
CA GLU A 52 7.70 1.68 5.06
C GLU A 52 8.52 0.43 5.38
N LYS A 53 8.15 -0.29 6.43
CA LYS A 53 8.87 -1.51 6.84
C LYS A 53 8.57 -2.70 5.95
N MET A 54 7.37 -2.76 5.39
CA MET A 54 6.94 -3.86 4.54
C MET A 54 6.27 -3.37 3.27
N PHE A 55 6.55 -4.05 2.17
CA PHE A 55 5.88 -3.85 0.90
C PHE A 55 5.40 -5.17 0.33
N GLY A 56 4.27 -5.12 -0.37
CA GLY A 56 3.82 -6.19 -1.23
C GLY A 56 4.58 -6.24 -2.54
N SER A 57 4.45 -7.35 -3.25
CA SER A 57 5.01 -7.52 -4.59
C SER A 57 4.24 -8.55 -5.40
N GLY A 58 4.59 -8.71 -6.66
CA GLY A 58 4.11 -9.80 -7.49
C GLY A 58 4.55 -11.18 -6.95
N ARG A 59 4.02 -12.24 -7.54
CA ARG A 59 4.22 -13.61 -7.07
C ARG A 59 5.68 -14.04 -6.95
N ALA A 60 5.96 -15.01 -6.11
CA ALA A 60 7.29 -15.45 -5.69
C ALA A 60 8.32 -15.58 -6.81
N ILE A 61 7.98 -16.26 -7.91
CA ILE A 61 8.91 -16.52 -9.02
C ILE A 61 9.41 -15.25 -9.71
N LEU A 62 8.67 -14.11 -9.64
CA LEU A 62 9.08 -12.84 -10.23
C LEU A 62 10.31 -12.26 -9.52
N SER A 63 10.54 -12.62 -8.26
CA SER A 63 11.71 -12.15 -7.50
C SER A 63 13.04 -12.66 -8.05
N LEU A 64 13.02 -13.67 -8.91
CA LEU A 64 14.20 -14.15 -9.65
C LEU A 64 14.60 -13.24 -10.81
N ARG A 65 13.75 -12.29 -11.22
CA ARG A 65 14.03 -11.36 -12.31
C ARG A 65 14.93 -10.23 -11.84
N GLU A 66 15.89 -9.86 -12.69
CA GLU A 66 16.77 -8.72 -12.39
C GLU A 66 16.00 -7.40 -12.29
N SER A 67 14.94 -7.21 -13.09
CA SER A 67 14.06 -6.02 -12.97
C SER A 67 13.43 -5.90 -11.57
N TYR A 68 12.93 -7.00 -11.01
CA TYR A 68 12.39 -7.03 -9.65
C TYR A 68 13.47 -6.66 -8.61
N ARG A 69 14.66 -7.28 -8.72
CA ARG A 69 15.78 -7.02 -7.79
C ARG A 69 16.31 -5.60 -7.89
N ASN A 70 16.30 -5.01 -9.08
CA ASN A 70 16.64 -3.59 -9.29
C ASN A 70 15.64 -2.68 -8.58
N ASP A 71 14.34 -2.91 -8.77
CA ASP A 71 13.29 -2.13 -8.13
C ASP A 71 13.29 -2.29 -6.60
N LEU A 72 13.59 -3.49 -6.10
CA LEU A 72 13.77 -3.75 -4.67
C LEU A 72 14.93 -2.91 -4.09
N ARG A 73 16.08 -2.88 -4.77
CA ARG A 73 17.24 -2.06 -4.37
C ARG A 73 16.92 -0.56 -4.36
N GLU A 74 16.22 -0.09 -5.40
CA GLU A 74 15.82 1.33 -5.46
C GLU A 74 14.83 1.69 -4.35
N THR A 75 13.83 0.85 -4.07
CA THR A 75 12.91 1.07 -2.96
C THR A 75 13.63 1.03 -1.61
N LYS A 76 14.52 0.06 -1.40
CA LYS A 76 15.36 -0.04 -0.19
C LYS A 76 16.23 1.20 0.02
N ARG A 77 16.71 1.82 -1.06
CA ARG A 77 17.55 3.02 -0.99
C ARG A 77 16.83 4.25 -0.42
N ILE A 78 15.51 4.32 -0.59
CA ILE A 78 14.72 5.50 -0.21
C ILE A 78 13.80 5.28 0.98
N THR A 79 13.73 4.07 1.51
CA THR A 79 12.81 3.69 2.60
C THR A 79 13.49 2.80 3.64
N GLY A 80 12.82 2.63 4.79
CA GLY A 80 13.18 1.64 5.80
C GLY A 80 12.73 0.20 5.48
N PHE A 81 12.65 -0.19 4.21
CA PHE A 81 12.17 -1.49 3.74
C PHE A 81 12.88 -2.66 4.41
N GLU A 82 12.15 -3.42 5.22
CA GLU A 82 12.68 -4.56 5.98
C GLU A 82 12.09 -5.90 5.52
N TYR A 83 10.81 -5.91 5.10
CA TYR A 83 10.07 -7.13 4.77
C TYR A 83 9.35 -7.02 3.43
N VAL A 84 9.40 -8.10 2.63
CA VAL A 84 8.58 -8.22 1.42
C VAL A 84 7.58 -9.36 1.56
N ARG A 85 6.33 -9.10 1.18
CA ARG A 85 5.25 -10.08 1.05
C ARG A 85 4.95 -10.32 -0.43
N PHE A 86 4.81 -11.57 -0.81
CA PHE A 86 4.40 -12.00 -2.14
C PHE A 86 3.57 -13.27 -2.09
N HIS A 87 2.73 -13.46 -3.09
CA HIS A 87 1.90 -14.64 -3.27
C HIS A 87 2.71 -15.84 -3.78
N ALA A 88 2.16 -17.04 -3.59
CA ALA A 88 2.42 -18.19 -4.42
C ALA A 88 3.80 -18.84 -4.27
N ILE A 89 4.33 -18.90 -3.05
CA ILE A 89 5.59 -19.63 -2.79
C ILE A 89 5.45 -21.14 -3.05
N PHE A 90 4.24 -21.72 -2.95
CA PHE A 90 3.96 -23.13 -3.22
C PHE A 90 3.34 -23.38 -4.60
N HIS A 91 3.20 -22.36 -5.43
CA HIS A 91 2.74 -22.55 -6.81
C HIS A 91 3.70 -23.45 -7.59
N ASP A 92 3.15 -24.25 -8.51
CA ASP A 92 3.92 -25.27 -9.24
C ASP A 92 5.11 -24.70 -10.04
N GLU A 93 5.10 -23.41 -10.40
CA GLU A 93 6.26 -22.76 -11.07
C GLU A 93 7.48 -22.60 -10.16
N VAL A 94 7.30 -22.59 -8.82
CA VAL A 94 8.39 -22.63 -7.83
C VAL A 94 8.84 -24.06 -7.57
N GLY A 95 7.96 -25.04 -7.76
CA GLY A 95 8.28 -26.45 -7.76
C GLY A 95 8.57 -27.06 -6.40
N VAL A 96 8.01 -26.50 -5.32
CA VAL A 96 8.29 -26.95 -3.94
C VAL A 96 7.79 -28.35 -3.65
N TYR A 97 6.67 -28.75 -4.26
CA TYR A 97 5.98 -30.01 -3.95
C TYR A 97 5.65 -30.80 -5.21
N ASP A 98 5.96 -32.08 -5.19
CA ASP A 98 5.51 -33.07 -6.16
C ASP A 98 5.23 -34.42 -5.44
N GLU A 99 4.68 -35.40 -6.16
CA GLU A 99 4.47 -36.76 -5.68
C GLU A 99 5.09 -37.78 -6.66
N ASN A 100 5.73 -38.82 -6.11
CA ASN A 100 6.18 -39.95 -6.90
C ASN A 100 4.99 -40.83 -7.37
N LYS A 101 5.27 -41.93 -8.08
CA LYS A 101 4.25 -42.84 -8.61
C LYS A 101 3.42 -43.51 -7.52
N ASP A 102 3.94 -43.62 -6.32
CA ASP A 102 3.27 -44.22 -5.15
C ASP A 102 2.54 -43.15 -4.31
N GLY A 103 2.48 -41.92 -4.80
CA GLY A 103 1.85 -40.79 -4.11
C GLY A 103 2.65 -40.27 -2.90
N GLN A 104 3.93 -40.60 -2.78
CA GLN A 104 4.78 -40.08 -1.71
C GLN A 104 5.29 -38.68 -2.04
N PRO A 105 5.29 -37.74 -1.08
CA PRO A 105 5.78 -36.37 -1.28
C PRO A 105 7.25 -36.30 -1.74
N ILE A 106 7.52 -35.44 -2.69
CA ILE A 106 8.86 -35.04 -3.12
C ILE A 106 8.95 -33.52 -2.91
N TYR A 107 10.00 -33.08 -2.20
CA TYR A 107 10.25 -31.66 -1.94
C TYR A 107 11.46 -31.17 -2.71
N ASN A 108 11.34 -29.96 -3.30
CA ASN A 108 12.45 -29.29 -3.96
C ASN A 108 12.46 -27.82 -3.56
N PHE A 109 13.51 -27.37 -2.91
CA PHE A 109 13.65 -26.00 -2.42
C PHE A 109 14.61 -25.15 -3.25
N SER A 110 15.06 -25.62 -4.43
CA SER A 110 16.05 -24.89 -5.24
C SER A 110 15.65 -23.47 -5.60
N TYR A 111 14.37 -23.24 -5.93
CA TYR A 111 13.90 -21.88 -6.23
C TYR A 111 13.55 -21.11 -4.97
N VAL A 112 13.07 -21.76 -3.92
CA VAL A 112 12.89 -21.14 -2.60
C VAL A 112 14.20 -20.53 -2.12
N ASP A 113 15.29 -21.29 -2.22
CA ASP A 113 16.62 -20.83 -1.84
C ASP A 113 17.04 -19.59 -2.65
N GLN A 114 16.93 -19.65 -3.98
CA GLN A 114 17.29 -18.52 -4.84
C GLN A 114 16.44 -17.27 -4.59
N ILE A 115 15.16 -17.46 -4.27
CA ILE A 115 14.23 -16.38 -3.92
C ILE A 115 14.67 -15.71 -2.62
N TYR A 116 14.83 -16.48 -1.55
CA TYR A 116 15.13 -15.92 -0.23
C TYR A 116 16.58 -15.47 -0.09
N ASP A 117 17.54 -16.18 -0.70
CA ASP A 117 18.93 -15.71 -0.80
C ASP A 117 18.95 -14.30 -1.45
N GLY A 118 18.26 -14.14 -2.59
CA GLY A 118 18.21 -12.85 -3.29
C GLY A 118 17.53 -11.73 -2.51
N LEU A 119 16.60 -12.03 -1.60
CA LEU A 119 16.04 -11.05 -0.68
C LEU A 119 17.04 -10.66 0.41
N LEU A 120 17.65 -11.66 1.06
CA LEU A 120 18.59 -11.45 2.17
C LEU A 120 19.87 -10.75 1.71
N GLU A 121 20.38 -11.05 0.50
CA GLU A 121 21.48 -10.34 -0.15
C GLU A 121 21.19 -8.83 -0.29
N ASN A 122 19.93 -8.46 -0.42
CA ASN A 122 19.48 -7.08 -0.48
C ASN A 122 19.01 -6.54 0.89
N HIS A 123 19.29 -7.24 1.99
CA HIS A 123 18.90 -6.86 3.35
C HIS A 123 17.40 -6.69 3.54
N VAL A 124 16.58 -7.50 2.84
CA VAL A 124 15.13 -7.56 2.98
C VAL A 124 14.77 -8.98 3.39
N ARG A 125 13.91 -9.13 4.39
CA ARG A 125 13.42 -10.40 4.90
C ARG A 125 12.10 -10.78 4.25
N PRO A 126 11.83 -12.08 4.09
CA PRO A 126 10.50 -12.51 3.67
C PRO A 126 9.48 -12.31 4.80
N PHE A 127 8.30 -11.80 4.46
CA PHE A 127 7.05 -12.00 5.15
C PHE A 127 6.33 -13.11 4.37
N ILE A 128 6.44 -14.32 4.85
CA ILE A 128 6.08 -15.52 4.09
C ILE A 128 4.57 -15.71 4.07
N GLU A 129 3.95 -15.61 2.92
CA GLU A 129 2.58 -16.04 2.68
C GLU A 129 2.60 -17.52 2.22
N LEU A 130 2.04 -18.42 3.03
CA LEU A 130 2.02 -19.86 2.75
C LEU A 130 0.89 -20.19 1.75
N SER A 131 1.12 -19.91 0.48
CA SER A 131 0.17 -20.08 -0.63
C SER A 131 0.91 -20.43 -1.94
N PHE A 132 0.24 -20.84 -2.99
CA PHE A 132 -1.09 -21.43 -3.08
C PHE A 132 -1.01 -22.95 -3.08
N MET A 133 -2.15 -23.66 -3.27
CA MET A 133 -2.16 -25.12 -3.17
C MET A 133 -1.39 -25.76 -4.33
N PRO A 134 -0.37 -26.60 -4.09
CA PRO A 134 0.31 -27.34 -5.15
C PRO A 134 -0.66 -28.26 -5.90
N LYS A 135 -0.55 -28.35 -7.22
CA LYS A 135 -1.43 -29.13 -8.08
C LYS A 135 -1.55 -30.60 -7.65
N LYS A 136 -0.49 -31.20 -7.14
CA LYS A 136 -0.50 -32.59 -6.67
C LYS A 136 -1.14 -32.75 -5.29
N LEU A 137 -1.28 -31.66 -4.54
CA LEU A 137 -1.85 -31.70 -3.18
C LEU A 137 -3.32 -31.27 -3.12
N THR A 138 -3.83 -30.60 -4.15
CA THR A 138 -5.19 -30.05 -4.15
C THR A 138 -6.29 -31.12 -4.13
N ALA A 139 -7.39 -30.82 -3.46
CA ALA A 139 -8.62 -31.63 -3.51
C ALA A 139 -9.40 -31.43 -4.82
N ASP A 140 -9.24 -30.26 -5.47
CA ASP A 140 -9.90 -29.94 -6.73
C ASP A 140 -8.89 -29.27 -7.69
N PRO A 141 -8.41 -29.98 -8.72
CA PRO A 141 -7.45 -29.43 -9.69
C PRO A 141 -8.04 -28.34 -10.59
N ASP A 142 -9.36 -28.23 -10.68
CA ASP A 142 -10.06 -27.28 -11.54
C ASP A 142 -10.43 -25.97 -10.79
N ALA A 143 -10.23 -25.92 -9.48
CA ALA A 143 -10.44 -24.74 -8.66
C ALA A 143 -9.29 -23.73 -8.84
N LEU A 144 -9.24 -23.09 -10.00
CA LEU A 144 -8.20 -22.14 -10.39
C LEU A 144 -8.70 -20.70 -10.25
N HIS A 145 -7.93 -19.87 -9.57
CA HIS A 145 -8.18 -18.43 -9.50
C HIS A 145 -8.09 -17.78 -10.90
N PRO A 146 -8.86 -16.72 -11.20
CA PRO A 146 -8.87 -16.08 -12.51
C PRO A 146 -7.57 -15.35 -12.89
N PHE A 147 -6.63 -15.12 -11.97
CA PHE A 147 -5.34 -14.53 -12.30
C PHE A 147 -4.62 -15.27 -13.44
N TRP A 148 -3.78 -14.57 -14.16
CA TRP A 148 -3.11 -15.09 -15.35
C TRP A 148 -2.32 -16.39 -15.09
N TYR A 149 -1.70 -16.52 -13.92
CA TYR A 149 -0.91 -17.70 -13.56
C TYR A 149 -1.72 -18.86 -12.95
N LYS A 150 -3.06 -18.71 -12.85
CA LYS A 150 -4.01 -19.79 -12.58
C LYS A 150 -3.67 -20.64 -11.36
N GLN A 151 -3.31 -20.01 -10.25
CA GLN A 151 -3.06 -20.69 -8.98
C GLN A 151 -4.27 -21.48 -8.51
N ASN A 152 -4.03 -22.66 -7.92
CA ASN A 152 -5.09 -23.47 -7.33
C ASN A 152 -5.46 -22.95 -5.94
N VAL A 153 -6.75 -22.80 -5.69
CA VAL A 153 -7.29 -22.19 -4.45
C VAL A 153 -8.18 -23.16 -3.65
N ALA A 154 -8.16 -24.47 -3.97
CA ALA A 154 -8.87 -25.46 -3.20
C ALA A 154 -8.10 -25.90 -1.94
N PRO A 155 -8.79 -26.53 -0.97
CA PRO A 155 -8.15 -27.20 0.16
C PRO A 155 -7.21 -28.34 -0.29
N PRO A 156 -6.32 -28.81 0.58
CA PRO A 156 -5.55 -30.00 0.30
C PRO A 156 -6.45 -31.23 0.30
N LYS A 157 -6.17 -32.19 -0.56
CA LYS A 157 -6.85 -33.52 -0.57
C LYS A 157 -6.45 -34.37 0.66
N ASP A 158 -5.35 -34.02 1.31
CA ASP A 158 -4.78 -34.71 2.46
C ASP A 158 -4.14 -33.68 3.42
N TRP A 159 -4.77 -33.47 4.54
CA TRP A 159 -4.33 -32.53 5.57
C TRP A 159 -2.97 -32.91 6.20
N SER A 160 -2.69 -34.22 6.30
CA SER A 160 -1.39 -34.70 6.79
C SER A 160 -0.23 -34.32 5.85
N LYS A 161 -0.49 -34.38 4.52
CA LYS A 161 0.51 -33.97 3.54
C LYS A 161 0.70 -32.44 3.51
N TRP A 162 -0.37 -31.66 3.72
CA TRP A 162 -0.26 -30.21 3.90
C TRP A 162 0.62 -29.89 5.12
N GLU A 163 0.35 -30.54 6.26
CA GLU A 163 1.13 -30.36 7.46
C GLU A 163 2.61 -30.77 7.28
N GLN A 164 2.86 -31.85 6.55
CA GLN A 164 4.21 -32.28 6.19
C GLN A 164 4.91 -31.27 5.28
N LEU A 165 4.22 -30.70 4.28
CA LEU A 165 4.75 -29.66 3.40
C LEU A 165 5.21 -28.45 4.24
N ILE A 166 4.32 -27.91 5.09
CA ILE A 166 4.64 -26.78 5.94
C ILE A 166 5.81 -27.10 6.88
N GLY A 167 5.80 -28.26 7.52
CA GLY A 167 6.87 -28.68 8.44
C GLY A 167 8.21 -28.86 7.76
N ASN A 168 8.27 -29.48 6.57
CA ASN A 168 9.51 -29.66 5.83
C ASN A 168 10.03 -28.34 5.25
N PHE A 169 9.17 -27.50 4.70
CA PHE A 169 9.50 -26.14 4.24
C PHE A 169 10.11 -25.31 5.39
N THR A 170 9.43 -25.25 6.52
CA THR A 170 9.87 -24.48 7.70
C THR A 170 11.22 -25.01 8.23
N ARG A 171 11.38 -26.32 8.32
CA ARG A 171 12.64 -26.94 8.76
C ARG A 171 13.77 -26.61 7.81
N HIS A 172 13.54 -26.72 6.49
CA HIS A 172 14.53 -26.35 5.48
C HIS A 172 15.02 -24.91 5.65
N LEU A 173 14.10 -23.97 5.89
CA LEU A 173 14.46 -22.56 6.12
C LEU A 173 15.32 -22.40 7.40
N VAL A 174 14.96 -23.08 8.49
CA VAL A 174 15.74 -23.05 9.74
C VAL A 174 17.12 -23.69 9.55
N ASP A 175 17.20 -24.82 8.85
CA ASP A 175 18.46 -25.52 8.59
C ASP A 175 19.40 -24.68 7.68
N ARG A 176 18.85 -23.93 6.72
CA ARG A 176 19.61 -23.11 5.79
C ARG A 176 20.06 -21.77 6.39
N TYR A 177 19.14 -21.04 7.03
CA TYR A 177 19.36 -19.65 7.46
C TYR A 177 19.63 -19.51 8.96
N GLY A 178 19.44 -20.57 9.73
CA GLY A 178 19.54 -20.57 11.19
C GLY A 178 18.29 -20.01 11.87
N ILE A 179 18.00 -20.55 13.06
CA ILE A 179 16.80 -20.19 13.84
C ILE A 179 16.79 -18.70 14.25
N ASP A 180 17.95 -18.09 14.48
CA ASP A 180 18.03 -16.69 14.91
C ASP A 180 17.64 -15.72 13.80
N GLU A 181 17.87 -16.05 12.54
CA GLU A 181 17.39 -15.28 11.40
C GLU A 181 15.92 -15.58 11.13
N VAL A 182 15.52 -16.87 11.01
CA VAL A 182 14.15 -17.25 10.64
C VAL A 182 13.13 -16.85 11.74
N ALA A 183 13.51 -16.75 13.00
CA ALA A 183 12.66 -16.24 14.08
C ALA A 183 12.33 -14.73 13.93
N GLN A 184 13.03 -14.01 13.04
CA GLN A 184 12.71 -12.63 12.70
C GLN A 184 11.69 -12.52 11.55
N TRP A 185 11.42 -13.62 10.84
CA TRP A 185 10.45 -13.67 9.76
C TRP A 185 9.04 -13.88 10.29
N TYR A 186 8.05 -13.72 9.41
CA TYR A 186 6.63 -13.97 9.69
C TYR A 186 6.13 -15.05 8.76
N PHE A 187 5.25 -15.92 9.26
CA PHE A 187 4.58 -16.96 8.49
C PHE A 187 3.08 -16.65 8.52
N GLU A 188 2.56 -16.10 7.44
CA GLU A 188 1.15 -15.83 7.24
C GLU A 188 0.52 -16.99 6.49
N VAL A 189 -0.62 -17.48 7.00
CA VAL A 189 -1.26 -18.64 6.38
C VAL A 189 -2.28 -18.18 5.36
N TRP A 190 -1.98 -18.44 4.08
CA TRP A 190 -2.84 -18.16 2.92
C TRP A 190 -2.97 -16.68 2.56
N ASN A 191 -3.88 -16.40 1.56
CA ASN A 191 -4.28 -15.09 1.10
C ASN A 191 -5.78 -15.03 0.90
N GLU A 192 -6.46 -14.06 1.50
CA GLU A 192 -7.87 -13.67 1.30
C GLU A 192 -8.87 -14.83 1.23
N PRO A 193 -8.88 -15.73 2.23
CA PRO A 193 -9.73 -16.93 2.20
C PRO A 193 -11.23 -16.63 2.27
N ASN A 194 -11.61 -15.42 2.57
CA ASN A 194 -13.01 -14.99 2.65
C ASN A 194 -13.63 -14.68 1.28
N ILE A 195 -12.81 -14.48 0.25
CA ILE A 195 -13.27 -14.23 -1.12
C ILE A 195 -12.90 -15.37 -2.07
N ASP A 196 -12.62 -15.13 -3.33
CA ASP A 196 -12.41 -16.16 -4.38
C ASP A 196 -11.02 -16.80 -4.37
N PHE A 197 -10.14 -16.39 -3.45
CA PHE A 197 -8.86 -17.07 -3.19
C PHE A 197 -9.00 -18.35 -2.35
N TRP A 198 -10.21 -18.76 -2.00
CA TRP A 198 -10.47 -20.02 -1.29
C TRP A 198 -11.75 -20.69 -1.80
N ALA A 199 -11.57 -21.80 -2.51
CA ALA A 199 -12.67 -22.57 -3.10
C ALA A 199 -13.12 -23.69 -2.16
N SER A 200 -13.72 -23.34 -1.04
CA SER A 200 -14.31 -24.30 -0.09
C SER A 200 -15.64 -23.78 0.46
N ASN A 201 -16.43 -24.68 0.99
CA ASN A 201 -17.69 -24.35 1.65
C ASN A 201 -17.95 -25.32 2.81
N PRO A 202 -18.09 -24.83 4.05
CA PRO A 202 -18.00 -23.42 4.44
C PRO A 202 -16.55 -22.89 4.37
N LYS A 203 -16.37 -21.63 3.94
CA LYS A 203 -15.03 -21.04 3.74
C LYS A 203 -14.27 -20.87 5.05
N GLU A 204 -14.91 -20.29 6.05
CA GLU A 204 -14.28 -19.88 7.29
C GLU A 204 -13.75 -21.08 8.08
N GLU A 205 -14.57 -22.11 8.27
CA GLU A 205 -14.22 -23.29 9.04
C GLU A 205 -13.10 -24.11 8.36
N THR A 206 -13.17 -24.27 7.05
CA THR A 206 -12.13 -25.00 6.30
C THR A 206 -10.83 -24.21 6.21
N TYR A 207 -10.88 -22.88 6.20
CA TYR A 207 -9.68 -22.07 6.34
C TYR A 207 -9.07 -22.21 7.75
N TYR A 208 -9.90 -22.25 8.78
CA TYR A 208 -9.38 -22.46 10.15
C TYR A 208 -8.69 -23.83 10.27
N GLU A 209 -9.20 -24.87 9.62
CA GLU A 209 -8.53 -26.17 9.54
C GLU A 209 -7.16 -26.07 8.86
N LEU A 210 -7.06 -25.32 7.72
CA LEU A 210 -5.80 -25.04 7.03
C LEU A 210 -4.80 -24.33 7.96
N TYR A 211 -5.27 -23.31 8.66
CA TYR A 211 -4.47 -22.54 9.61
C TYR A 211 -3.96 -23.41 10.76
N ASP A 212 -4.83 -24.20 11.36
CA ASP A 212 -4.54 -25.05 12.49
C ASP A 212 -3.39 -26.03 12.20
N HIS A 213 -3.46 -26.70 11.03
CA HIS A 213 -2.41 -27.61 10.58
C HIS A 213 -1.09 -26.87 10.33
N ALA A 214 -1.14 -25.73 9.65
CA ALA A 214 0.05 -24.93 9.36
C ALA A 214 0.72 -24.38 10.64
N ALA A 215 -0.06 -23.76 11.51
CA ALA A 215 0.44 -23.16 12.73
C ALA A 215 1.09 -24.18 13.67
N ARG A 216 0.46 -25.36 13.84
CA ARG A 216 1.03 -26.45 14.64
C ARG A 216 2.30 -27.01 14.00
N ALA A 217 2.35 -27.14 12.65
CA ALA A 217 3.54 -27.63 11.95
C ALA A 217 4.74 -26.69 12.15
N ILE A 218 4.54 -25.37 12.01
CA ILE A 218 5.57 -24.34 12.22
C ILE A 218 6.08 -24.38 13.66
N LYS A 219 5.17 -24.40 14.64
CA LYS A 219 5.54 -24.40 16.07
C LYS A 219 6.23 -25.69 16.52
N ARG A 220 5.99 -26.83 15.86
CA ARG A 220 6.75 -28.06 16.10
C ARG A 220 8.21 -27.96 15.62
N VAL A 221 8.50 -27.14 14.59
CA VAL A 221 9.88 -26.89 14.18
C VAL A 221 10.59 -26.02 15.22
N SER A 222 9.98 -24.91 15.63
CA SER A 222 10.46 -24.10 16.75
C SER A 222 9.36 -23.19 17.31
N PRO A 223 9.20 -23.12 18.64
CA PRO A 223 8.25 -22.18 19.27
C PRO A 223 8.62 -20.70 19.08
N ARG A 224 9.87 -20.41 18.66
CA ARG A 224 10.36 -19.05 18.37
C ARG A 224 9.82 -18.47 17.06
N LEU A 225 9.31 -19.30 16.15
CA LEU A 225 8.79 -18.87 14.85
C LEU A 225 7.44 -18.19 15.01
N ARG A 226 7.20 -17.15 14.23
CA ARG A 226 5.97 -16.32 14.31
C ARG A 226 5.00 -16.72 13.23
N VAL A 227 3.79 -17.17 13.62
CA VAL A 227 2.71 -17.56 12.71
C VAL A 227 1.46 -16.75 12.98
N GLY A 228 0.74 -16.35 11.93
CA GLY A 228 -0.49 -15.56 12.04
C GLY A 228 -1.37 -15.59 10.80
N GLY A 229 -2.44 -14.84 10.86
CA GLY A 229 -3.49 -14.69 9.86
C GLY A 229 -4.61 -13.81 10.44
N PRO A 230 -5.82 -13.83 9.86
CA PRO A 230 -6.31 -14.72 8.80
C PRO A 230 -6.03 -14.22 7.37
N ALA A 231 -5.33 -13.10 7.18
CA ALA A 231 -5.00 -12.51 5.88
C ALA A 231 -6.24 -12.29 4.98
N THR A 232 -7.35 -11.92 5.58
CA THR A 232 -8.63 -11.75 4.89
C THR A 232 -8.72 -10.42 4.15
N ALA A 233 -9.41 -10.39 3.01
CA ALA A 233 -9.87 -9.15 2.39
C ALA A 233 -10.89 -8.43 3.29
N GLN A 234 -11.02 -7.11 3.11
CA GLN A 234 -12.11 -6.30 3.68
C GLN A 234 -12.16 -6.29 5.21
N ALA A 235 -11.00 -6.45 5.87
CA ALA A 235 -10.89 -6.45 7.32
C ALA A 235 -11.87 -7.44 8.00
N ALA A 236 -12.03 -8.64 7.41
CA ALA A 236 -12.97 -9.64 7.85
C ALA A 236 -12.37 -10.64 8.86
N TRP A 237 -13.20 -11.33 9.62
CA TRP A 237 -12.94 -12.51 10.46
C TRP A 237 -11.95 -12.37 11.63
N VAL A 238 -11.22 -11.29 11.80
CA VAL A 238 -10.12 -11.21 12.77
C VAL A 238 -10.57 -11.52 14.19
N ASP A 239 -11.71 -11.02 14.63
CA ASP A 239 -12.30 -11.30 15.93
C ASP A 239 -12.64 -12.79 16.13
N ARG A 240 -13.32 -13.40 15.14
CA ARG A 240 -13.69 -14.81 15.15
C ARG A 240 -12.49 -15.74 15.04
N PHE A 241 -11.51 -15.35 14.21
CA PHE A 241 -10.24 -16.07 14.08
C PHE A 241 -9.48 -16.14 15.41
N LEU A 242 -9.35 -15.02 16.12
CA LEU A 242 -8.71 -15.00 17.44
C LEU A 242 -9.50 -15.80 18.48
N ALA A 243 -10.85 -15.78 18.42
CA ALA A 243 -11.71 -16.60 19.27
C ALA A 243 -11.50 -18.10 18.98
N HIS A 244 -11.44 -18.50 17.69
CA HIS A 244 -11.12 -19.87 17.27
C HIS A 244 -9.76 -20.33 17.78
N CYS A 245 -8.70 -19.50 17.59
CA CYS A 245 -7.36 -19.83 18.10
C CYS A 245 -7.35 -20.09 19.60
N LYS A 246 -8.15 -19.33 20.36
CA LYS A 246 -8.30 -19.53 21.82
C LYS A 246 -9.03 -20.82 22.13
N GLU A 247 -10.17 -21.06 21.50
CA GLU A 247 -11.01 -22.24 21.73
C GLU A 247 -10.25 -23.53 21.42
N LYS A 248 -9.59 -23.59 20.27
CA LYS A 248 -8.86 -24.77 19.78
C LYS A 248 -7.42 -24.85 20.29
N SER A 249 -6.97 -23.88 21.09
CA SER A 249 -5.58 -23.80 21.57
C SER A 249 -4.57 -23.86 20.42
N VAL A 250 -4.81 -23.07 19.36
CA VAL A 250 -3.93 -22.95 18.20
C VAL A 250 -3.02 -21.74 18.39
N PRO A 251 -1.73 -21.85 18.09
CA PRO A 251 -0.80 -20.73 18.18
C PRO A 251 -1.17 -19.58 17.22
N VAL A 252 -1.08 -18.34 17.73
CA VAL A 252 -1.20 -17.11 16.95
C VAL A 252 -0.27 -16.07 17.54
N ASP A 253 0.68 -15.56 16.74
CA ASP A 253 1.69 -14.58 17.19
C ASP A 253 1.41 -13.18 16.65
N PHE A 254 0.61 -13.05 15.59
CA PHE A 254 0.15 -11.79 15.03
C PHE A 254 -1.20 -11.97 14.33
N ALA A 255 -1.96 -10.91 14.22
CA ALA A 255 -3.15 -10.84 13.38
C ALA A 255 -2.84 -10.05 12.12
N SER A 256 -3.35 -10.52 10.95
CA SER A 256 -3.20 -9.83 9.67
C SER A 256 -4.50 -9.80 8.88
N THR A 257 -4.67 -8.75 8.08
CA THR A 257 -5.83 -8.56 7.19
C THR A 257 -5.54 -7.47 6.17
N HIS A 258 -6.44 -7.28 5.20
CA HIS A 258 -6.31 -6.35 4.08
C HIS A 258 -7.50 -5.40 3.99
N VAL A 259 -7.29 -4.24 3.35
CA VAL A 259 -8.34 -3.33 2.90
C VAL A 259 -7.82 -2.40 1.81
N TYR A 260 -8.68 -2.05 0.87
CA TYR A 260 -8.40 -1.04 -0.15
C TYR A 260 -9.27 0.19 0.02
N GLY A 261 -8.78 1.35 -0.42
CA GLY A 261 -9.52 2.60 -0.30
C GLY A 261 -10.85 2.60 -1.05
N ASN A 262 -11.00 1.76 -2.08
CA ASN A 262 -12.23 1.59 -2.86
C ASN A 262 -13.06 0.36 -2.47
N ASP A 263 -12.76 -0.30 -1.36
CA ASP A 263 -13.64 -1.34 -0.80
C ASP A 263 -15.01 -0.75 -0.44
N LYS A 264 -16.03 -1.59 -0.47
CA LYS A 264 -17.39 -1.15 -0.11
C LYS A 264 -17.55 -1.14 1.41
N ALA A 265 -18.15 -0.07 1.93
CA ALA A 265 -18.43 0.04 3.36
C ALA A 265 -19.35 -1.09 3.87
N GLU A 266 -20.21 -1.64 3.01
CA GLU A 266 -21.06 -2.78 3.31
C GLU A 266 -20.22 -4.03 3.63
N ASP A 267 -19.20 -4.31 2.83
CA ASP A 267 -18.33 -5.48 2.99
C ASP A 267 -17.40 -5.33 4.20
N VAL A 268 -16.88 -4.11 4.44
CA VAL A 268 -15.92 -3.83 5.52
C VAL A 268 -16.61 -3.61 6.88
N PHE A 269 -17.73 -2.89 6.91
CA PHE A 269 -18.37 -2.41 8.15
C PHE A 269 -19.81 -2.88 8.33
N GLY A 270 -20.41 -3.56 7.34
CA GLY A 270 -21.83 -3.92 7.36
C GLY A 270 -22.77 -2.71 7.30
N THR A 271 -22.37 -1.59 6.69
CA THR A 271 -23.12 -0.35 6.60
C THR A 271 -23.20 0.17 5.17
N HIS A 272 -24.26 0.91 4.85
CA HIS A 272 -24.41 1.60 3.56
C HIS A 272 -23.87 3.04 3.58
N GLU A 273 -23.09 3.43 4.58
CA GLU A 273 -22.42 4.73 4.65
C GLU A 273 -21.48 4.92 3.44
N LYS A 274 -21.48 6.10 2.87
CA LYS A 274 -20.48 6.47 1.85
C LYS A 274 -19.20 6.89 2.53
N ILE A 275 -18.27 5.95 2.66
CA ILE A 275 -16.93 6.19 3.23
C ILE A 275 -16.00 6.59 2.09
N PRO A 276 -15.41 7.78 2.12
CA PRO A 276 -14.47 8.18 1.07
C PRO A 276 -13.18 7.36 1.14
N ARG A 277 -12.53 7.19 0.00
CA ARG A 277 -11.25 6.49 -0.19
C ARG A 277 -10.16 6.95 0.79
N THR A 278 -10.18 8.21 1.17
CA THR A 278 -9.24 8.82 2.12
C THR A 278 -9.46 8.41 3.59
N GLN A 279 -10.58 7.76 3.90
CA GLN A 279 -10.92 7.33 5.27
C GLN A 279 -11.04 5.81 5.41
N MET A 280 -11.30 5.10 4.31
CA MET A 280 -11.63 3.67 4.33
C MET A 280 -10.57 2.85 5.06
N VAL A 281 -9.29 3.01 4.66
CA VAL A 281 -8.19 2.20 5.20
C VAL A 281 -8.06 2.37 6.71
N CYS A 282 -7.93 3.60 7.21
CA CYS A 282 -7.66 3.80 8.64
C CYS A 282 -8.89 3.58 9.53
N ARG A 283 -10.11 3.73 8.99
CA ARG A 283 -11.33 3.30 9.70
C ARG A 283 -11.35 1.78 9.86
N ALA A 284 -10.94 1.02 8.83
CA ALA A 284 -10.83 -0.43 8.90
C ALA A 284 -9.71 -0.87 9.86
N VAL A 285 -8.54 -0.20 9.82
CA VAL A 285 -7.44 -0.47 10.75
C VAL A 285 -7.89 -0.25 12.19
N ARG A 286 -8.60 0.84 12.48
CA ARG A 286 -9.15 1.12 13.83
C ARG A 286 -10.15 0.06 14.26
N LYS A 287 -11.09 -0.33 13.38
CA LYS A 287 -12.04 -1.42 13.66
C LYS A 287 -11.31 -2.68 14.12
N VAL A 288 -10.30 -3.11 13.39
CA VAL A 288 -9.56 -4.35 13.70
C VAL A 288 -8.68 -4.19 14.94
N HIS A 289 -8.05 -3.04 15.13
CA HIS A 289 -7.33 -2.72 16.36
C HIS A 289 -8.23 -2.87 17.59
N ASP A 290 -9.46 -2.32 17.53
CA ASP A 290 -10.42 -2.40 18.65
C ASP A 290 -10.97 -3.82 18.84
N GLN A 291 -11.15 -4.60 17.76
CA GLN A 291 -11.48 -6.03 17.82
C GLN A 291 -10.38 -6.82 18.54
N ILE A 292 -9.11 -6.60 18.22
CA ILE A 292 -7.97 -7.26 18.89
C ILE A 292 -7.94 -6.86 20.37
N ALA A 293 -8.06 -5.59 20.70
CA ALA A 293 -8.06 -5.09 22.06
C ALA A 293 -9.18 -5.72 22.93
N SER A 294 -10.29 -6.09 22.29
CA SER A 294 -11.44 -6.74 22.95
C SER A 294 -11.42 -8.28 22.87
N SER A 295 -10.41 -8.87 22.21
CA SER A 295 -10.30 -10.30 21.94
C SER A 295 -9.69 -11.07 23.13
N PRO A 296 -9.68 -12.41 23.11
CA PRO A 296 -8.92 -13.22 24.06
C PRO A 296 -7.40 -12.99 24.04
N TYR A 297 -6.88 -12.26 23.02
CA TYR A 297 -5.47 -11.95 22.81
C TYR A 297 -5.26 -10.43 22.61
N PRO A 298 -5.54 -9.58 23.62
CA PRO A 298 -5.60 -8.12 23.44
C PRO A 298 -4.27 -7.44 23.09
N ASN A 299 -3.17 -8.16 23.25
CA ASN A 299 -1.82 -7.64 22.92
C ASN A 299 -1.23 -8.23 21.63
N THR A 300 -2.05 -8.95 20.84
CA THR A 300 -1.59 -9.51 19.57
C THR A 300 -1.20 -8.39 18.62
N PRO A 301 0.02 -8.38 18.06
CA PRO A 301 0.43 -7.40 17.07
C PRO A 301 -0.51 -7.41 15.86
N LEU A 302 -0.98 -6.24 15.44
CA LEU A 302 -1.70 -6.07 14.20
C LEU A 302 -0.72 -5.73 13.08
N ILE A 303 -0.71 -6.54 12.03
CA ILE A 303 0.04 -6.32 10.81
C ILE A 303 -0.95 -6.17 9.66
N TRP A 304 -0.94 -5.02 9.00
CA TRP A 304 -1.76 -4.79 7.83
C TRP A 304 -1.00 -5.27 6.60
N SER A 305 -1.20 -6.54 6.23
CA SER A 305 -0.32 -7.23 5.29
C SER A 305 -0.56 -6.87 3.82
N GLU A 306 -1.64 -6.10 3.52
CA GLU A 306 -1.91 -5.58 2.19
C GLU A 306 -2.85 -4.37 2.24
N PHE A 307 -2.49 -3.25 1.59
CA PHE A 307 -3.38 -2.11 1.39
C PHE A 307 -2.94 -1.24 0.22
N ASN A 308 -3.89 -0.57 -0.40
CA ASN A 308 -3.67 0.51 -1.35
C ASN A 308 -4.92 1.41 -1.42
N ALA A 309 -4.85 2.51 -2.16
CA ALA A 309 -5.99 3.38 -2.41
C ALA A 309 -7.01 2.76 -3.38
N ASP A 310 -6.59 1.83 -4.21
CA ASP A 310 -7.42 1.18 -5.23
C ASP A 310 -6.94 -0.24 -5.54
N TYR A 311 -7.85 -1.20 -5.73
CA TYR A 311 -7.54 -2.54 -6.24
C TYR A 311 -7.90 -2.72 -7.73
N GLY A 312 -8.53 -1.73 -8.35
CA GLY A 312 -9.09 -1.81 -9.70
C GLY A 312 -8.14 -1.42 -10.83
N ASN A 313 -6.85 -1.17 -10.56
CA ASN A 313 -5.89 -0.67 -11.55
C ASN A 313 -6.33 0.65 -12.21
N ASP A 314 -6.86 1.59 -11.42
CA ASP A 314 -7.22 2.92 -11.92
C ASP A 314 -5.99 3.83 -12.00
N ARG A 315 -5.59 4.17 -13.23
CA ARG A 315 -4.46 5.09 -13.52
C ARG A 315 -4.61 6.47 -12.87
N LYS A 316 -5.84 6.96 -12.70
CA LYS A 316 -6.10 8.25 -12.06
C LYS A 316 -5.79 8.22 -10.57
N VAL A 317 -5.70 7.03 -10.00
CA VAL A 317 -5.36 6.78 -8.60
C VAL A 317 -3.90 6.40 -8.49
N THR A 318 -3.57 5.16 -8.82
CA THR A 318 -2.29 4.52 -8.47
C THR A 318 -1.07 5.01 -9.28
N ASP A 319 -1.27 5.56 -10.49
CA ASP A 319 -0.18 6.18 -11.27
C ASP A 319 -0.05 7.68 -11.02
N SER A 320 -1.00 8.32 -10.33
CA SER A 320 -1.07 9.77 -10.20
C SER A 320 -0.41 10.31 -8.93
N ALA A 321 -0.20 11.63 -8.88
CA ALA A 321 0.31 12.32 -7.70
C ALA A 321 -0.67 12.30 -6.50
N PHE A 322 -1.91 11.86 -6.68
CA PHE A 322 -2.88 11.65 -5.60
C PHE A 322 -2.32 10.75 -4.49
N MET A 323 -1.51 9.77 -4.83
CA MET A 323 -1.02 8.76 -3.90
C MET A 323 -0.18 9.32 -2.77
N GLY A 324 0.60 10.39 -2.99
CA GLY A 324 1.43 11.01 -1.96
C GLY A 324 0.62 11.62 -0.81
N PRO A 325 -0.26 12.60 -1.07
CA PRO A 325 -1.19 13.14 -0.08
C PRO A 325 -2.06 12.09 0.60
N TRP A 326 -2.57 11.11 -0.17
CA TRP A 326 -3.35 10.01 0.37
C TRP A 326 -2.54 9.18 1.36
N MET A 327 -1.28 8.87 1.02
CA MET A 327 -0.38 8.11 1.88
C MET A 327 -0.02 8.88 3.15
N ALA A 328 0.30 10.17 3.03
CA ALA A 328 0.60 11.04 4.17
C ALA A 328 -0.58 11.14 5.15
N ASP A 329 -1.79 11.27 4.63
CA ASP A 329 -3.01 11.30 5.44
C ASP A 329 -3.33 9.92 6.07
N THR A 330 -3.09 8.83 5.35
CA THR A 330 -3.20 7.46 5.87
C THR A 330 -2.21 7.25 7.03
N ILE A 331 -0.96 7.66 6.90
CA ILE A 331 0.04 7.59 7.98
C ILE A 331 -0.45 8.39 9.20
N ARG A 332 -0.95 9.62 8.99
CA ARG A 332 -1.47 10.46 10.07
C ARG A 332 -2.60 9.80 10.84
N GLN A 333 -3.54 9.17 10.14
CA GLN A 333 -4.74 8.56 10.72
C GLN A 333 -4.48 7.20 11.37
N CYS A 334 -3.54 6.39 10.83
CA CYS A 334 -3.27 5.03 11.30
C CYS A 334 -2.17 4.95 12.37
N ASP A 335 -1.52 6.07 12.71
CA ASP A 335 -0.46 6.10 13.72
C ASP A 335 -0.94 5.56 15.08
N GLY A 336 -0.14 4.67 15.66
CA GLY A 336 -0.44 4.00 16.92
C GLY A 336 -1.44 2.84 16.85
N LEU A 337 -2.01 2.53 15.68
CA LEU A 337 -3.04 1.50 15.52
C LEU A 337 -2.50 0.15 15.03
N THR A 338 -1.34 0.14 14.41
CA THR A 338 -0.76 -1.06 13.78
C THR A 338 0.76 -1.08 13.95
N GLN A 339 1.34 -2.27 14.01
CA GLN A 339 2.79 -2.44 14.11
C GLN A 339 3.47 -2.22 12.76
N MET A 340 2.85 -2.61 11.66
CA MET A 340 3.39 -2.59 10.32
C MET A 340 2.26 -2.60 9.28
N MET A 341 2.45 -1.85 8.19
CA MET A 341 1.55 -1.83 7.03
C MET A 341 2.34 -2.12 5.75
N SER A 342 1.81 -3.00 4.91
CA SER A 342 2.39 -3.38 3.63
C SER A 342 1.69 -2.65 2.48
N TYR A 343 2.34 -1.62 1.94
CA TYR A 343 1.86 -0.99 0.72
C TYR A 343 1.90 -1.99 -0.45
N TRP A 344 0.80 -2.17 -1.13
CA TRP A 344 0.65 -3.06 -2.29
C TRP A 344 0.76 -2.27 -3.59
N THR A 345 1.93 -2.24 -4.29
CA THR A 345 3.18 -2.96 -4.12
C THR A 345 4.40 -2.02 -4.28
N PHE A 346 5.65 -2.52 -4.16
CA PHE A 346 6.82 -1.68 -4.42
C PHE A 346 7.17 -1.57 -5.92
N SER A 347 6.76 -2.54 -6.75
CA SER A 347 7.13 -2.62 -8.16
C SER A 347 5.98 -3.11 -9.04
N ASP A 348 5.89 -2.59 -10.25
CA ASP A 348 5.00 -3.07 -11.32
C ASP A 348 5.60 -4.25 -12.10
N VAL A 349 6.70 -4.86 -11.64
CA VAL A 349 7.07 -6.23 -12.01
C VAL A 349 6.05 -7.16 -11.34
N PHE A 350 4.87 -7.19 -11.92
CA PHE A 350 3.65 -7.70 -11.31
C PHE A 350 2.72 -8.23 -12.42
N GLU A 351 2.25 -9.46 -12.36
CA GLU A 351 1.63 -10.13 -13.50
C GLU A 351 0.33 -10.88 -13.13
N GLU A 352 -0.50 -10.33 -12.26
CA GLU A 352 -1.81 -10.95 -11.96
C GLU A 352 -2.75 -10.99 -13.16
N GLN A 353 -2.68 -9.96 -14.01
CA GLN A 353 -3.47 -9.84 -15.24
C GLN A 353 -2.66 -10.20 -16.49
N GLY A 354 -1.51 -10.84 -16.32
CA GLY A 354 -0.56 -11.19 -17.36
C GLY A 354 0.57 -10.18 -17.52
N VAL A 355 1.36 -10.37 -18.56
CA VAL A 355 2.52 -9.52 -18.86
C VAL A 355 2.11 -8.07 -19.02
N VAL A 356 2.77 -7.17 -18.31
CA VAL A 356 2.52 -5.73 -18.34
C VAL A 356 2.73 -5.16 -19.74
N LYS A 357 1.75 -4.43 -20.25
CA LYS A 357 1.68 -3.97 -21.65
C LYS A 357 2.09 -2.49 -21.84
N THR A 358 2.15 -1.73 -20.76
CA THR A 358 2.48 -0.30 -20.79
C THR A 358 3.01 0.13 -19.43
N PRO A 359 3.92 1.11 -19.34
CA PRO A 359 4.48 1.56 -18.05
C PRO A 359 3.44 2.05 -17.05
N PHE A 360 2.39 2.72 -17.53
CA PHE A 360 1.35 3.31 -16.69
C PHE A 360 -0.01 2.73 -17.06
N TYR A 361 -0.42 1.68 -16.37
CA TYR A 361 -1.69 0.97 -16.59
C TYR A 361 -2.58 0.97 -15.34
N GLY A 362 -2.20 1.73 -14.31
CA GLY A 362 -2.83 1.67 -13.00
C GLY A 362 -2.23 0.58 -12.11
N GLY A 363 -0.97 0.23 -12.33
CA GLY A 363 -0.23 -0.71 -11.50
C GLY A 363 -0.04 -0.17 -10.08
N PHE A 364 0.14 -1.08 -9.12
CA PHE A 364 0.22 -0.74 -7.70
C PHE A 364 1.61 -0.29 -7.25
N GLY A 365 2.64 -0.50 -8.09
CA GLY A 365 4.04 -0.28 -7.75
C GLY A 365 4.37 1.18 -7.47
N LEU A 366 5.38 1.38 -6.61
CA LEU A 366 6.09 2.66 -6.50
C LEU A 366 6.87 2.93 -7.78
N LEU A 367 7.42 1.87 -8.37
CA LEU A 367 8.15 1.88 -9.64
C LEU A 367 7.29 1.23 -10.71
N ALA A 368 7.04 1.96 -11.79
CA ALA A 368 6.41 1.42 -13.00
C ALA A 368 7.37 0.48 -13.73
N GLU A 369 6.83 -0.33 -14.65
CA GLU A 369 7.64 -1.22 -15.51
C GLU A 369 8.83 -0.46 -16.12
N ARG A 370 9.98 -1.14 -16.25
CA ARG A 370 11.27 -0.56 -16.63
C ARG A 370 11.93 0.32 -15.55
N GLY A 371 11.54 0.19 -14.28
CA GLY A 371 12.12 0.95 -13.18
C GLY A 371 11.93 2.47 -13.33
N ILE A 372 10.75 2.90 -13.77
CA ILE A 372 10.40 4.33 -13.86
C ILE A 372 9.73 4.73 -12.56
N PRO A 373 10.33 5.63 -11.74
CA PRO A 373 9.71 6.07 -10.51
C PRO A 373 8.38 6.79 -10.78
N LYS A 374 7.30 6.39 -10.10
CA LYS A 374 6.05 7.15 -10.06
C LYS A 374 6.18 8.28 -9.02
N ALA A 375 5.24 9.22 -8.99
CA ALA A 375 5.23 10.28 -7.98
C ALA A 375 5.30 9.70 -6.56
N VAL A 376 4.53 8.67 -6.27
CA VAL A 376 4.49 8.00 -4.96
C VAL A 376 5.85 7.43 -4.51
N PHE A 377 6.75 7.06 -5.40
CA PHE A 377 8.12 6.68 -5.06
C PHE A 377 8.86 7.83 -4.38
N ASN A 378 8.74 9.03 -4.94
CA ASN A 378 9.32 10.24 -4.37
C ASN A 378 8.61 10.67 -3.08
N ASP A 379 7.31 10.46 -3.00
CA ASP A 379 6.54 10.73 -1.77
C ASP A 379 7.02 9.85 -0.62
N PHE A 380 7.29 8.57 -0.85
CA PHE A 380 7.92 7.69 0.14
C PHE A 380 9.31 8.18 0.54
N ALA A 381 10.12 8.67 -0.42
CA ALA A 381 11.42 9.26 -0.11
C ALA A 381 11.31 10.51 0.77
N LEU A 382 10.28 11.33 0.61
CA LEU A 382 9.99 12.47 1.49
C LEU A 382 9.51 12.00 2.87
N LEU A 383 8.57 11.08 2.92
CA LEU A 383 8.00 10.55 4.17
C LEU A 383 9.04 9.79 5.02
N HIS A 384 10.02 9.16 4.37
CA HIS A 384 11.17 8.55 5.05
C HIS A 384 12.02 9.56 5.84
N GLN A 385 12.02 10.84 5.44
CA GLN A 385 12.76 11.90 6.12
C GLN A 385 12.08 12.42 7.39
N LEU A 386 10.89 11.96 7.73
CA LEU A 386 10.24 12.28 9.00
C LEU A 386 11.09 11.81 10.18
N GLY A 387 10.87 12.39 11.34
CA GLY A 387 11.60 12.02 12.56
C GLY A 387 10.93 10.90 13.33
N ASP A 388 11.65 10.33 14.30
CA ASP A 388 11.19 9.20 15.13
C ASP A 388 10.21 9.61 16.25
N ALA A 389 9.96 10.90 16.43
CA ALA A 389 9.04 11.43 17.43
C ALA A 389 8.02 12.37 16.79
N ARG A 390 6.75 11.97 16.81
CA ARG A 390 5.64 12.78 16.30
C ARG A 390 5.17 13.75 17.36
N LEU A 391 5.13 15.04 17.02
CA LEU A 391 4.63 16.10 17.87
C LEU A 391 3.09 16.18 17.78
N GLU A 392 2.45 16.52 18.91
CA GLU A 392 1.03 16.82 18.90
C GLU A 392 0.74 18.04 18.03
N LEU A 393 -0.18 17.89 17.09
CA LEU A 393 -0.60 18.90 16.14
C LEU A 393 -2.08 18.75 15.83
N ASN A 394 -2.82 19.84 15.91
CA ASN A 394 -4.21 19.90 15.44
C ASN A 394 -4.24 20.30 13.96
N SER A 395 -4.11 19.32 13.08
CA SER A 395 -4.20 19.52 11.63
C SER A 395 -4.62 18.22 10.94
N ASP A 396 -5.41 18.34 9.90
CA ASP A 396 -5.77 17.24 8.98
C ASP A 396 -4.91 17.21 7.71
N SER A 397 -4.03 18.19 7.55
CA SER A 397 -3.23 18.40 6.33
C SER A 397 -1.73 18.52 6.64
N ALA A 398 -1.31 18.17 7.86
CA ALA A 398 0.10 18.18 8.24
C ALA A 398 0.44 17.18 9.35
N LEU A 399 1.70 16.71 9.32
CA LEU A 399 2.39 15.93 10.34
C LEU A 399 3.66 16.65 10.72
N VAL A 400 3.92 16.80 12.01
CA VAL A 400 5.17 17.39 12.52
C VAL A 400 5.93 16.34 13.32
N THR A 401 7.20 16.16 12.99
CA THR A 401 8.07 15.23 13.70
C THR A 401 9.37 15.89 14.11
N ARG A 402 9.98 15.34 15.15
CA ARG A 402 11.31 15.72 15.62
C ARG A 402 12.28 14.58 15.37
N ARG A 403 13.41 14.89 14.73
CA ARG A 403 14.53 13.97 14.52
C ARG A 403 15.43 13.90 15.77
N LYS A 404 16.29 12.90 15.83
CA LYS A 404 17.23 12.68 16.94
C LYS A 404 18.18 13.84 17.19
N ASP A 405 18.54 14.57 16.14
CA ASP A 405 19.39 15.78 16.23
C ASP A 405 18.64 17.03 16.71
N GLY A 406 17.32 16.92 16.91
CA GLY A 406 16.42 17.99 17.34
C GLY A 406 15.86 18.85 16.21
N SER A 407 16.22 18.61 14.97
CA SER A 407 15.59 19.23 13.79
C SER A 407 14.13 18.81 13.64
N LEU A 408 13.31 19.67 13.01
CA LEU A 408 11.93 19.37 12.70
C LEU A 408 11.79 18.97 11.22
N ALA A 409 10.95 17.96 10.98
CA ALA A 409 10.48 17.57 9.66
C ALA A 409 8.96 17.60 9.64
N ILE A 410 8.38 18.30 8.68
CA ILE A 410 6.94 18.51 8.54
C ILE A 410 6.53 18.00 7.17
N ALA A 411 5.64 17.01 7.13
CA ALA A 411 4.91 16.68 5.92
C ALA A 411 3.61 17.49 5.89
N THR A 412 3.30 18.13 4.77
CA THR A 412 2.04 18.84 4.55
C THR A 412 1.53 18.58 3.13
N TRP A 413 0.22 18.51 2.95
CA TRP A 413 -0.38 18.07 1.71
C TRP A 413 -1.69 18.78 1.37
N ASN A 414 -2.00 18.76 0.07
CA ASN A 414 -3.26 19.24 -0.46
C ASN A 414 -4.03 18.07 -1.10
N LEU A 415 -4.87 17.40 -0.33
CA LEU A 415 -5.58 16.19 -0.71
C LEU A 415 -6.99 16.50 -1.20
N PHE A 416 -7.30 16.02 -2.40
CA PHE A 416 -8.63 15.93 -2.98
C PHE A 416 -8.89 14.49 -3.43
N LEU A 417 -10.13 14.12 -3.67
CA LEU A 417 -10.42 12.83 -4.31
C LEU A 417 -9.93 12.84 -5.78
N PRO A 418 -9.59 11.69 -6.37
CA PRO A 418 -9.07 11.63 -7.74
C PRO A 418 -10.04 12.16 -8.80
N GLU A 419 -11.32 12.16 -8.49
CA GLU A 419 -12.42 12.65 -9.34
C GLU A 419 -12.63 14.15 -9.24
N GLU A 420 -12.05 14.79 -8.23
CA GLU A 420 -12.21 16.22 -7.96
C GLU A 420 -11.14 17.05 -8.68
N THR A 421 -11.51 18.20 -9.23
CA THR A 421 -10.54 19.09 -9.87
C THR A 421 -9.57 19.69 -8.83
N GLY A 422 -10.05 19.93 -7.63
CA GLY A 422 -9.29 20.57 -6.57
C GLY A 422 -8.89 22.03 -6.87
N SER A 423 -8.31 22.68 -5.89
CA SER A 423 -7.75 24.04 -6.02
C SER A 423 -6.46 24.17 -5.22
N PRO A 424 -5.55 25.08 -5.61
CA PRO A 424 -4.37 25.39 -4.81
C PRO A 424 -4.75 25.79 -3.39
N LYS A 425 -4.00 25.33 -2.40
CA LYS A 425 -4.23 25.61 -0.98
C LYS A 425 -3.00 26.27 -0.38
N THR A 426 -3.19 27.41 0.27
CA THR A 426 -2.11 28.13 0.95
C THR A 426 -2.12 27.77 2.42
N PHE A 427 -0.97 27.40 2.94
CA PHE A 427 -0.72 27.10 4.35
C PHE A 427 0.18 28.17 4.94
N THR A 428 -0.15 28.65 6.14
CA THR A 428 0.71 29.53 6.94
C THR A 428 1.08 28.84 8.23
N PHE A 429 2.30 28.37 8.32
CA PHE A 429 2.87 27.77 9.53
C PHE A 429 3.29 28.88 10.49
N ARG A 430 2.80 28.83 11.75
CA ARG A 430 3.17 29.71 12.86
C ARG A 430 3.97 28.91 13.86
N PHE A 431 5.26 29.20 13.93
CA PHE A 431 6.19 28.49 14.82
C PHE A 431 6.29 29.17 16.19
N LYS A 432 6.18 28.35 17.24
CA LYS A 432 6.48 28.73 18.63
C LYS A 432 7.68 27.91 19.10
N ASN A 433 8.49 28.52 20.00
CA ASN A 433 9.64 27.88 20.63
C ASN A 433 10.70 27.35 19.64
N LEU A 434 10.72 27.85 18.44
CA LEU A 434 11.73 27.51 17.43
C LEU A 434 13.01 28.31 17.72
N ARG A 435 14.08 27.61 18.10
CA ARG A 435 15.36 28.25 18.48
C ARG A 435 16.31 28.23 17.27
N GLY A 436 16.91 29.38 16.97
CA GLY A 436 18.04 29.51 16.03
C GLY A 436 17.72 29.23 14.55
N ALA A 437 16.54 28.77 14.19
CA ALA A 437 16.19 28.50 12.81
C ALA A 437 15.59 29.72 12.12
N HIS A 438 16.23 30.15 11.04
CA HIS A 438 15.79 31.31 10.25
C HIS A 438 15.37 30.92 8.82
N SER A 439 15.49 29.64 8.46
CA SER A 439 15.11 29.13 7.13
C SER A 439 14.67 27.68 7.19
N ALA A 440 13.83 27.30 6.23
CA ALA A 440 13.40 25.94 5.96
C ALA A 440 13.92 25.48 4.60
N ARG A 441 14.12 24.17 4.43
CA ARG A 441 14.29 23.53 3.13
C ARG A 441 12.97 22.86 2.77
N ILE A 442 12.45 23.12 1.58
CA ILE A 442 11.14 22.62 1.14
C ILE A 442 11.33 21.82 -0.13
N THR A 443 10.87 20.57 -0.11
CA THR A 443 10.80 19.71 -1.30
C THR A 443 9.34 19.38 -1.55
N ILE A 444 8.89 19.52 -2.79
CA ILE A 444 7.50 19.28 -3.20
C ILE A 444 7.48 18.21 -4.29
N VAL A 445 6.58 17.26 -4.13
CA VAL A 445 6.18 16.30 -5.17
C VAL A 445 4.72 16.59 -5.52
N ASP A 446 4.46 16.74 -6.80
CA ASP A 446 3.13 16.97 -7.35
C ASP A 446 3.05 16.44 -8.79
N ARG A 447 2.00 16.78 -9.52
CA ARG A 447 1.84 16.37 -10.91
C ARG A 447 3.01 16.77 -11.82
N GLU A 448 3.58 17.96 -11.62
CA GLU A 448 4.61 18.54 -12.51
C GLU A 448 6.05 18.31 -11.97
N HIS A 449 6.18 18.00 -10.67
CA HIS A 449 7.46 17.88 -9.98
C HIS A 449 7.62 16.47 -9.37
N GLY A 450 8.68 15.77 -9.77
CA GLY A 450 8.94 14.40 -9.30
C GLY A 450 7.96 13.37 -9.84
N SER A 451 7.31 13.64 -10.98
CA SER A 451 6.31 12.78 -11.62
C SER A 451 6.64 12.55 -13.09
N PRO A 452 6.64 11.31 -13.60
CA PRO A 452 6.90 10.99 -15.00
C PRO A 452 5.69 11.19 -15.92
N LEU A 453 4.46 11.24 -15.38
CA LEU A 453 3.21 11.20 -16.15
C LEU A 453 3.09 12.33 -17.18
N PRO A 454 3.35 13.60 -16.86
CA PRO A 454 3.26 14.67 -17.88
C PRO A 454 4.22 14.47 -19.04
N THR A 455 5.38 13.86 -18.78
CA THR A 455 6.34 13.52 -19.83
C THR A 455 5.83 12.38 -20.69
N TRP A 456 5.28 11.33 -20.10
CA TRP A 456 4.70 10.21 -20.83
C TRP A 456 3.50 10.65 -21.70
N ASP A 457 2.65 11.55 -21.17
CA ASP A 457 1.54 12.16 -21.92
C ASP A 457 2.06 12.94 -23.14
N LYS A 458 3.08 13.79 -22.96
CA LYS A 458 3.72 14.55 -24.06
C LYS A 458 4.37 13.66 -25.13
N LEU A 459 4.82 12.48 -24.74
CA LEU A 459 5.39 11.47 -25.65
C LEU A 459 4.33 10.68 -26.42
N GLY A 460 3.03 10.95 -26.23
CA GLY A 460 1.93 10.25 -26.86
C GLY A 460 1.59 8.91 -26.21
N GLN A 461 1.90 8.75 -24.95
CA GLN A 461 1.58 7.57 -24.13
C GLN A 461 2.09 6.24 -24.75
N PRO A 462 3.38 6.12 -25.09
CA PRO A 462 3.90 4.93 -25.75
C PRO A 462 3.74 3.70 -24.83
N ALA A 463 3.11 2.64 -25.37
CA ALA A 463 3.01 1.36 -24.68
C ALA A 463 4.38 0.67 -24.56
N PHE A 464 5.21 0.84 -25.59
CA PHE A 464 6.57 0.28 -25.64
C PHE A 464 7.58 1.43 -25.86
N PRO A 465 7.90 2.20 -24.80
CA PRO A 465 8.77 3.35 -24.94
C PRO A 465 10.19 2.94 -25.33
N SER A 466 10.84 3.74 -26.18
CA SER A 466 12.25 3.59 -26.49
C SER A 466 13.13 3.88 -25.28
N LEU A 467 14.40 3.48 -25.30
CA LEU A 467 15.35 3.79 -24.22
C LEU A 467 15.46 5.28 -23.96
N GLN A 468 15.44 6.11 -25.01
CA GLN A 468 15.46 7.57 -24.88
C GLN A 468 14.20 8.11 -24.19
N GLN A 469 13.03 7.54 -24.50
CA GLN A 469 11.77 7.92 -23.85
C GLN A 469 11.73 7.49 -22.38
N ILE A 470 12.25 6.29 -22.08
CA ILE A 470 12.40 5.81 -20.68
C ILE A 470 13.30 6.77 -19.89
N GLU A 471 14.44 7.16 -20.44
CA GLU A 471 15.37 8.07 -19.78
C GLU A 471 14.75 9.46 -19.57
N ALA A 472 13.98 9.96 -20.55
CA ALA A 472 13.25 11.22 -20.41
C ALA A 472 12.22 11.16 -19.25
N MET A 473 11.49 10.06 -19.12
CA MET A 473 10.55 9.83 -18.01
C MET A 473 11.26 9.72 -16.66
N ARG A 474 12.37 8.97 -16.60
CA ARG A 474 13.18 8.89 -15.35
C ARG A 474 13.73 10.23 -14.92
N LYS A 475 14.19 11.05 -15.87
CA LYS A 475 14.64 12.41 -15.60
C LYS A 475 13.52 13.31 -15.09
N ALA A 476 12.31 13.20 -15.64
CA ALA A 476 11.14 13.93 -15.16
C ALA A 476 10.69 13.47 -13.77
N ALA A 477 10.87 12.19 -13.45
CA ALA A 477 10.60 11.61 -12.14
C ALA A 477 11.69 11.90 -11.10
N ALA A 478 12.78 12.57 -11.44
CA ALA A 478 13.82 12.91 -10.47
C ALA A 478 13.25 13.82 -9.36
N LEU A 479 13.56 13.48 -8.10
CA LEU A 479 13.13 14.28 -6.96
C LEU A 479 13.70 15.70 -7.07
N PRO A 480 12.88 16.75 -6.99
CA PRO A 480 13.34 18.14 -7.07
C PRO A 480 14.33 18.48 -5.96
N ALA A 481 15.29 19.35 -6.26
CA ALA A 481 16.18 19.88 -5.24
C ALA A 481 15.39 20.73 -4.23
N PRO A 482 15.70 20.65 -2.93
CA PRO A 482 15.03 21.45 -1.91
C PRO A 482 15.18 22.96 -2.18
N GLN A 483 14.09 23.69 -2.10
CA GLN A 483 14.08 25.14 -2.12
C GLN A 483 14.30 25.68 -0.70
N ARG A 484 15.07 26.75 -0.56
CA ARG A 484 15.30 27.40 0.74
C ARG A 484 14.37 28.60 0.90
N GLU A 485 13.58 28.58 1.97
CA GLU A 485 12.65 29.66 2.33
C GLU A 485 12.99 30.25 3.69
N GLU A 486 12.85 31.57 3.84
CA GLU A 486 13.05 32.24 5.12
C GLU A 486 11.83 32.11 6.03
N ILE A 487 12.07 31.84 7.30
CA ILE A 487 11.07 31.90 8.36
C ILE A 487 11.03 33.33 8.87
N LYS A 488 10.02 34.13 8.44
CA LYS A 488 9.88 35.54 8.79
C LYS A 488 8.97 35.72 10.02
N ASN A 489 9.51 36.32 11.08
CA ASN A 489 8.74 36.53 12.31
C ASN A 489 8.06 35.24 12.85
N GLY A 490 8.75 34.11 12.78
CA GLY A 490 8.21 32.81 13.18
C GLY A 490 7.12 32.26 12.24
N SER A 491 7.04 32.76 11.02
CA SER A 491 6.03 32.33 10.04
C SER A 491 6.66 31.88 8.73
N LEU A 492 6.09 30.82 8.14
CA LEU A 492 6.40 30.31 6.81
C LEU A 492 5.09 30.12 6.05
N THR A 493 5.01 30.64 4.82
CA THR A 493 3.83 30.46 3.97
C THR A 493 4.19 29.63 2.74
N LEU A 494 3.35 28.65 2.41
CA LEU A 494 3.53 27.72 1.30
C LEU A 494 2.20 27.50 0.59
N THR A 495 2.20 27.55 -0.74
CA THR A 495 1.03 27.17 -1.56
C THR A 495 1.28 25.84 -2.26
N LEU A 496 0.39 24.88 -2.06
CA LEU A 496 0.43 23.56 -2.66
C LEU A 496 -0.64 23.42 -3.73
N GLN A 497 -0.26 22.91 -4.89
CA GLN A 497 -1.20 22.50 -5.93
C GLN A 497 -2.05 21.30 -5.46
N PRO A 498 -3.20 21.02 -6.08
CA PRO A 498 -3.94 19.78 -5.84
C PRO A 498 -3.04 18.56 -5.96
N HIS A 499 -3.19 17.61 -5.06
CA HIS A 499 -2.39 16.38 -4.97
C HIS A 499 -0.87 16.60 -4.75
N ALA A 500 -0.48 17.73 -4.20
CA ALA A 500 0.91 17.96 -3.81
C ALA A 500 1.17 17.47 -2.36
N LEU A 501 2.33 16.86 -2.17
CA LEU A 501 2.96 16.58 -0.87
C LEU A 501 4.24 17.42 -0.76
N ALA A 502 4.42 18.10 0.35
CA ALA A 502 5.64 18.83 0.67
C ALA A 502 6.29 18.31 1.95
N LEU A 503 7.60 18.19 1.92
CA LEU A 503 8.44 18.06 3.11
C LEU A 503 9.09 19.40 3.43
N ILE A 504 8.91 19.88 4.66
CA ILE A 504 9.55 21.08 5.19
C ILE A 504 10.53 20.64 6.27
N GLU A 505 11.80 20.91 6.08
CA GLU A 505 12.88 20.59 7.00
C GLU A 505 13.42 21.86 7.65
N ILE A 506 13.44 21.89 8.97
CA ILE A 506 13.90 23.04 9.76
C ILE A 506 15.06 22.57 10.62
N GLY A 507 16.25 23.11 10.33
CA GLY A 507 17.46 22.85 11.14
C GLY A 507 17.33 23.37 12.57
N LYS A 508 18.25 22.92 13.43
CA LYS A 508 18.34 23.34 14.82
C LYS A 508 18.95 24.73 14.92
#